data_fa266cc7521b5f2bcfa10d2ae418ab98
#
_entry.id   fa266cc7521b5f2bcfa10d2ae418ab98
#
_cell.length_a   1.000
_cell.length_b   1.000
_cell.length_c   1.000
_cell.angle_alpha   90.00
_cell.angle_beta   90.00
_cell.angle_gamma   90.00
#
_symmetry.space_group_name_H-M   'P 1'
#
loop_
_entity.id
_entity.type
_entity.pdbx_description
1 polymer ?
#
loop_
_entity_poly.entity_id
_entity_poly.type
_entity_poly.pdbx_seq_one_letter_code
_entity_poly.pdbx_strand_id
1 'polypeptide(L)'
;MDTGVAKRMRNNSNIVNFYAKEYIRERLESSLDKFIDKQLIMVVAPSGYGKSTLVRHYFNDRPYYNKMWFPMQSKEKDDNWVWKRLCQKLGEYSEELKGKLSDTQLPQSKQELSYIVKILRQYVNDTVYLIVDDYQECASVTLDNLIMEVVDNIDNIHIVLISRILPYNIPYEAMFLKGQSVLITQQDLKLTKDEEKVIFKENEINLTAEEADLLYEHTDGWISAVYLSLYEYKKLGRMGGFLSVNHLLKTTIFDKLSADMQEFFMKMSLFDWFDIEGAEYVTQLDVTENDLLESVEQFGFLDYDVTTHSFAMHTLLRNVSGMELNKSDIEISMLYNRAAEVSEKRKSYIKAVAYYTKAKNWDRIAALYAGKNGRRLIERAPGIFQA
;
A
#
# COMPACT_ATOMS: atom_id res chain seq x y z
N MET A 1 37.78 34.72 -13.17
CA MET A 1 37.64 33.38 -13.72
C MET A 1 36.73 32.63 -12.77
N ASP A 2 35.44 32.70 -13.00
CA ASP A 2 34.48 31.76 -12.35
C ASP A 2 33.05 32.00 -12.87
N THR A 3 32.83 31.72 -14.15
CA THR A 3 31.48 31.78 -14.76
C THR A 3 31.16 30.55 -15.58
N GLY A 4 31.97 29.48 -15.46
CA GLY A 4 31.83 28.26 -16.26
C GLY A 4 31.10 27.10 -15.61
N VAL A 5 30.96 27.06 -14.28
CA VAL A 5 30.40 25.91 -13.56
C VAL A 5 28.89 26.06 -13.33
N ALA A 6 28.39 27.28 -13.18
CA ALA A 6 26.96 27.53 -12.97
C ALA A 6 26.09 27.35 -14.23
N LYS A 7 26.68 27.19 -15.42
CA LYS A 7 25.95 27.06 -16.70
C LYS A 7 25.73 25.60 -17.13
N ARG A 8 26.38 24.62 -16.48
CA ARG A 8 26.24 23.19 -16.81
C ARG A 8 25.19 22.43 -15.98
N MET A 9 24.63 23.04 -14.92
CA MET A 9 23.55 22.43 -14.12
C MET A 9 22.14 22.86 -14.53
N ARG A 10 21.97 23.65 -15.59
CA ARG A 10 20.65 24.16 -16.04
C ARG A 10 20.02 23.38 -17.20
N ASN A 11 20.61 22.29 -17.68
CA ASN A 11 20.12 21.63 -18.91
C ASN A 11 19.60 20.19 -18.73
N ASN A 12 19.22 19.75 -17.51
CA ASN A 12 18.58 18.43 -17.34
C ASN A 12 17.36 18.46 -16.40
N SER A 13 16.63 19.56 -16.34
CA SER A 13 15.32 19.60 -15.68
C SER A 13 14.25 20.13 -16.63
N ASN A 14 13.94 19.36 -17.67
CA ASN A 14 12.60 19.39 -18.27
C ASN A 14 11.59 18.70 -17.33
N ILE A 15 11.67 18.98 -16.04
CA ILE A 15 10.54 18.83 -15.13
C ILE A 15 9.66 20.04 -15.46
N VAL A 16 8.72 19.82 -16.38
CA VAL A 16 7.59 20.73 -16.55
C VAL A 16 7.01 20.88 -15.14
N ASN A 17 7.06 22.10 -14.58
CA ASN A 17 6.40 22.41 -13.33
C ASN A 17 4.90 22.16 -13.55
N PHE A 18 4.46 20.97 -13.21
CA PHE A 18 3.08 20.57 -13.29
C PHE A 18 2.36 21.14 -12.07
N TYR A 19 1.83 22.34 -12.20
CA TYR A 19 0.95 22.95 -11.21
C TYR A 19 -0.46 22.34 -11.37
N ALA A 20 -0.64 21.11 -10.84
CA ALA A 20 -1.97 20.64 -10.52
C ALA A 20 -2.35 21.20 -9.16
N LYS A 21 -3.58 21.69 -9.01
CA LYS A 21 -4.12 22.00 -7.69
C LYS A 21 -4.15 20.71 -6.87
N GLU A 22 -3.61 20.79 -5.66
CA GLU A 22 -3.68 19.69 -4.71
C GLU A 22 -5.15 19.51 -4.27
N TYR A 23 -5.69 18.31 -4.45
CA TYR A 23 -7.07 18.01 -4.09
C TYR A 23 -7.19 17.73 -2.60
N ILE A 24 -8.03 18.52 -1.93
CA ILE A 24 -8.34 18.34 -0.52
C ILE A 24 -9.44 17.29 -0.39
N ARG A 25 -9.14 16.21 0.33
CA ARG A 25 -10.09 15.10 0.54
C ARG A 25 -10.96 15.35 1.77
N GLU A 26 -11.98 16.24 1.63
CA GLU A 26 -12.88 16.63 2.73
C GLU A 26 -13.49 15.43 3.45
N ARG A 27 -13.82 14.36 2.72
CA ARG A 27 -14.34 13.10 3.27
C ARG A 27 -13.39 12.48 4.29
N LEU A 28 -12.09 12.47 3.98
CA LEU A 28 -11.06 11.91 4.86
C LEU A 28 -10.69 12.84 6.00
N GLU A 29 -10.68 14.15 5.76
CA GLU A 29 -10.50 15.13 6.84
C GLU A 29 -11.63 15.06 7.86
N SER A 30 -12.89 14.96 7.40
CA SER A 30 -14.03 14.74 8.27
C SER A 30 -13.98 13.42 9.04
N SER A 31 -13.32 12.41 8.49
CA SER A 31 -13.05 11.15 9.21
C SER A 31 -11.98 11.33 10.25
N LEU A 32 -10.88 12.04 9.94
CA LEU A 32 -9.82 12.36 10.90
C LEU A 32 -10.36 13.20 12.06
N ASP A 33 -11.25 14.19 11.81
CA ASP A 33 -11.88 14.98 12.88
C ASP A 33 -12.61 14.11 13.93
N LYS A 34 -13.19 12.98 13.51
CA LYS A 34 -13.86 12.04 14.42
C LYS A 34 -12.90 11.19 15.24
N PHE A 35 -11.68 11.05 14.77
CA PHE A 35 -10.73 10.10 15.32
C PHE A 35 -9.47 10.77 15.91
N ILE A 36 -9.39 12.10 15.82
CA ILE A 36 -8.18 12.81 16.23
C ILE A 36 -7.83 12.63 17.71
N ASP A 37 -8.83 12.35 18.55
CA ASP A 37 -8.66 12.11 20.00
C ASP A 37 -8.20 10.67 20.33
N LYS A 38 -8.04 9.80 19.31
CA LYS A 38 -7.51 8.45 19.54
C LYS A 38 -6.01 8.51 19.83
N GLN A 39 -5.54 7.67 20.77
CA GLN A 39 -4.13 7.60 21.11
C GLN A 39 -3.26 7.09 19.96
N LEU A 40 -3.82 6.23 19.08
CA LEU A 40 -3.11 5.71 17.90
C LEU A 40 -3.96 5.83 16.64
N ILE A 41 -3.48 6.60 15.68
CA ILE A 41 -4.06 6.72 14.35
C ILE A 41 -3.08 6.08 13.35
N MET A 42 -3.51 5.07 12.63
CA MET A 42 -2.70 4.42 11.62
C MET A 42 -3.27 4.71 10.23
N VAL A 43 -2.42 5.19 9.32
CA VAL A 43 -2.76 5.45 7.91
C VAL A 43 -1.91 4.51 7.07
N VAL A 44 -2.52 3.41 6.62
CA VAL A 44 -1.80 2.31 5.97
C VAL A 44 -2.31 2.10 4.55
N ALA A 45 -1.43 2.29 3.59
CA ALA A 45 -1.69 2.02 2.18
C ALA A 45 -0.38 2.00 1.38
N PRO A 46 -0.36 1.41 0.19
CA PRO A 46 0.77 1.45 -0.73
C PRO A 46 1.27 2.85 -1.04
N SER A 47 2.42 2.93 -1.73
CA SER A 47 2.95 4.20 -2.20
C SER A 47 1.97 4.89 -3.17
N GLY A 48 1.95 6.23 -3.15
CA GLY A 48 1.15 7.01 -4.09
C GLY A 48 -0.35 7.14 -3.77
N TYR A 49 -0.82 6.65 -2.60
CA TYR A 49 -2.20 6.87 -2.13
C TYR A 49 -2.40 8.21 -1.40
N GLY A 50 -1.36 9.02 -1.27
CA GLY A 50 -1.44 10.35 -0.65
C GLY A 50 -1.58 10.33 0.87
N LYS A 51 -1.05 9.30 1.56
CA LYS A 51 -1.06 9.19 3.03
C LYS A 51 -0.45 10.41 3.73
N SER A 52 0.82 10.68 3.43
CA SER A 52 1.58 11.80 4.04
C SER A 52 0.98 13.15 3.66
N THR A 53 0.48 13.28 2.44
CA THR A 53 -0.21 14.48 1.96
C THR A 53 -1.48 14.74 2.76
N LEU A 54 -2.32 13.72 2.96
CA LEU A 54 -3.54 13.82 3.77
C LEU A 54 -3.23 14.30 5.19
N VAL A 55 -2.32 13.61 5.89
CA VAL A 55 -1.98 13.94 7.28
C VAL A 55 -1.34 15.32 7.37
N ARG A 56 -0.44 15.66 6.43
CA ARG A 56 0.20 16.98 6.39
C ARG A 56 -0.81 18.09 6.18
N HIS A 57 -1.73 17.92 5.24
CA HIS A 57 -2.79 18.89 4.95
C HIS A 57 -3.67 19.09 6.18
N TYR A 58 -4.18 17.98 6.75
CA TYR A 58 -5.01 18.01 7.94
C TYR A 58 -4.42 18.83 9.08
N PHE A 59 -3.14 18.59 9.42
CA PHE A 59 -2.48 19.30 10.52
C PHE A 59 -2.00 20.71 10.15
N ASN A 60 -1.78 21.02 8.88
CA ASN A 60 -1.39 22.38 8.48
C ASN A 60 -2.57 23.36 8.53
N ASP A 61 -3.76 22.89 8.20
CA ASP A 61 -4.99 23.69 8.30
C ASP A 61 -5.46 23.89 9.73
N ARG A 62 -4.88 23.13 10.68
CA ARG A 62 -5.19 23.17 12.12
C ARG A 62 -3.94 23.50 12.94
N PRO A 63 -3.44 24.77 12.87
CA PRO A 63 -2.18 25.16 13.50
C PRO A 63 -2.23 25.15 15.04
N TYR A 64 -3.41 25.01 15.64
CA TYR A 64 -3.60 24.89 17.08
C TYR A 64 -3.23 23.50 17.62
N TYR A 65 -3.05 22.48 16.77
CA TYR A 65 -2.50 21.20 17.19
C TYR A 65 -0.97 21.28 17.30
N ASN A 66 -0.46 20.94 18.47
CA ASN A 66 0.98 20.78 18.70
C ASN A 66 1.44 19.47 18.04
N LYS A 67 2.19 19.55 16.96
CA LYS A 67 2.60 18.41 16.13
C LYS A 67 4.10 18.30 16.01
N MET A 68 4.59 17.07 16.07
CA MET A 68 5.99 16.72 15.79
C MET A 68 6.03 15.71 14.65
N TRP A 69 6.67 16.08 13.55
CA TRP A 69 6.78 15.25 12.36
C TRP A 69 8.14 14.56 12.28
N PHE A 70 8.12 13.23 12.18
CA PHE A 70 9.29 12.37 12.05
C PHE A 70 9.27 11.67 10.69
N PRO A 71 9.89 12.21 9.65
CA PRO A 71 10.05 11.50 8.39
C PRO A 71 11.18 10.48 8.53
N MET A 72 10.88 9.20 8.27
CA MET A 72 11.87 8.14 8.23
C MET A 72 12.43 7.96 6.82
N GLN A 73 13.72 7.57 6.71
CA GLN A 73 14.37 7.37 5.42
C GLN A 73 15.00 5.98 5.37
N SER A 74 14.89 5.30 4.24
CA SER A 74 15.29 3.89 4.04
C SER A 74 16.77 3.55 4.30
N LYS A 75 17.62 4.54 4.55
CA LYS A 75 19.06 4.31 4.83
C LYS A 75 19.38 4.06 6.31
N GLU A 76 18.39 4.10 7.18
CA GLU A 76 18.57 4.25 8.60
C GLU A 76 18.01 3.03 9.36
N LYS A 77 18.56 1.84 9.07
CA LYS A 77 18.13 0.57 9.69
C LYS A 77 18.70 0.32 11.11
N ASP A 78 19.48 1.24 11.69
CA ASP A 78 19.98 1.09 13.06
C ASP A 78 18.98 1.69 14.06
N ASP A 79 18.36 0.82 14.85
CA ASP A 79 17.40 1.21 15.91
C ASP A 79 17.96 2.27 16.88
N ASN A 80 19.26 2.24 17.19
CA ASN A 80 19.89 3.24 18.05
C ASN A 80 19.95 4.61 17.39
N TRP A 81 20.13 4.65 16.08
CA TRP A 81 20.08 5.91 15.33
C TRP A 81 18.66 6.48 15.32
N VAL A 82 17.66 5.63 15.05
CA VAL A 82 16.23 6.01 15.10
C VAL A 82 15.89 6.56 16.49
N TRP A 83 16.34 5.89 17.56
CA TRP A 83 16.13 6.34 18.93
C TRP A 83 16.73 7.72 19.19
N LYS A 84 17.99 7.94 18.84
CA LYS A 84 18.66 9.23 18.99
C LYS A 84 17.93 10.35 18.27
N ARG A 85 17.43 10.08 17.06
CA ARG A 85 16.66 11.06 16.29
C ARG A 85 15.31 11.36 16.93
N LEU A 86 14.61 10.33 17.42
CA LEU A 86 13.40 10.50 18.20
C LEU A 86 13.63 11.36 19.44
N CYS A 87 14.65 11.07 20.23
CA CYS A 87 15.01 11.84 21.40
C CYS A 87 15.36 13.30 21.07
N GLN A 88 16.12 13.51 19.99
CA GLN A 88 16.44 14.86 19.52
C GLN A 88 15.17 15.63 19.15
N LYS A 89 14.24 15.00 18.44
CA LYS A 89 12.99 15.64 18.00
C LYS A 89 12.05 15.90 19.17
N LEU A 90 11.86 14.92 20.06
CA LEU A 90 11.10 15.10 21.29
C LEU A 90 11.70 16.20 22.18
N GLY A 91 13.03 16.35 22.16
CA GLY A 91 13.73 17.42 22.84
C GLY A 91 13.44 18.83 22.29
N GLU A 92 12.88 18.95 21.08
CA GLU A 92 12.41 20.24 20.56
C GLU A 92 11.20 20.78 21.36
N TYR A 93 10.50 19.91 22.11
CA TYR A 93 9.38 20.30 22.96
C TYR A 93 9.84 21.17 24.16
N SER A 94 10.93 20.77 24.85
CA SER A 94 11.55 21.56 25.91
C SER A 94 13.02 21.14 26.12
N GLU A 95 13.87 22.08 26.57
CA GLU A 95 15.28 21.81 26.94
C GLU A 95 15.38 20.81 28.09
N GLU A 96 14.40 20.79 29.00
CA GLU A 96 14.36 19.86 30.12
C GLU A 96 14.14 18.43 29.65
N LEU A 97 13.17 18.22 28.74
CA LEU A 97 12.91 16.92 28.13
C LEU A 97 14.14 16.44 27.36
N LYS A 98 14.76 17.33 26.58
CA LYS A 98 15.98 17.05 25.83
C LYS A 98 17.11 16.56 26.77
N GLY A 99 17.34 17.24 27.87
CA GLY A 99 18.34 16.84 28.85
C GLY A 99 18.08 15.47 29.45
N LYS A 100 16.80 15.12 29.69
CA LYS A 100 16.41 13.80 30.21
C LYS A 100 16.53 12.68 29.21
N LEU A 101 16.22 12.93 27.96
CA LEU A 101 16.27 11.93 26.88
C LEU A 101 17.70 11.72 26.35
N SER A 102 18.57 12.73 26.40
CA SER A 102 19.95 12.64 25.90
C SER A 102 20.78 11.55 26.58
N ASP A 103 20.47 11.25 27.85
CA ASP A 103 21.16 10.25 28.67
C ASP A 103 20.55 8.83 28.50
N THR A 104 19.49 8.70 27.69
CA THR A 104 18.82 7.41 27.49
C THR A 104 19.33 6.69 26.25
N GLN A 105 19.28 5.37 26.32
CA GLN A 105 19.53 4.48 25.18
C GLN A 105 18.19 3.89 24.69
N LEU A 106 18.21 3.27 23.51
CA LEU A 106 17.07 2.52 23.03
C LEU A 106 16.64 1.48 24.09
N PRO A 107 15.41 1.53 24.62
CA PRO A 107 14.99 0.65 25.70
C PRO A 107 14.97 -0.81 25.25
N GLN A 108 15.64 -1.69 25.97
CA GLN A 108 15.73 -3.13 25.71
C GLN A 108 14.92 -3.95 26.71
N SER A 109 14.41 -3.32 27.76
CA SER A 109 13.64 -3.98 28.81
C SER A 109 12.37 -3.21 29.13
N LYS A 110 11.38 -3.93 29.69
CA LYS A 110 10.13 -3.31 30.15
C LYS A 110 10.36 -2.21 31.19
N GLN A 111 11.41 -2.33 32.01
CA GLN A 111 11.75 -1.32 33.01
C GLN A 111 12.26 -0.03 32.35
N GLU A 112 13.10 -0.14 31.32
CA GLU A 112 13.59 1.01 30.54
C GLU A 112 12.45 1.67 29.76
N LEU A 113 11.55 0.90 29.14
CA LEU A 113 10.33 1.42 28.51
C LEU A 113 9.50 2.23 29.49
N SER A 114 9.21 1.67 30.67
CA SER A 114 8.45 2.37 31.72
C SER A 114 9.16 3.63 32.22
N TYR A 115 10.49 3.63 32.23
CA TYR A 115 11.28 4.83 32.57
C TYR A 115 11.12 5.94 31.54
N ILE A 116 11.18 5.61 30.23
CA ILE A 116 10.94 6.58 29.15
C ILE A 116 9.52 7.15 29.23
N VAL A 117 8.52 6.28 29.40
CA VAL A 117 7.12 6.71 29.55
C VAL A 117 6.96 7.67 30.74
N LYS A 118 7.65 7.39 31.86
CA LYS A 118 7.64 8.28 33.03
C LYS A 118 8.24 9.66 32.71
N ILE A 119 9.34 9.70 31.95
CA ILE A 119 9.94 10.98 31.51
C ILE A 119 8.93 11.72 30.63
N LEU A 120 8.36 11.06 29.59
CA LEU A 120 7.40 11.71 28.71
C LEU A 120 6.20 12.26 29.47
N ARG A 121 5.60 11.46 30.38
CA ARG A 121 4.47 11.88 31.22
C ARG A 121 4.80 13.08 32.15
N GLN A 122 6.04 13.18 32.62
CA GLN A 122 6.45 14.23 33.49
C GLN A 122 6.73 15.56 32.78
N TYR A 123 7.24 15.51 31.57
CA TYR A 123 7.75 16.68 30.85
C TYR A 123 6.90 17.11 29.66
N VAL A 124 5.96 16.29 29.18
CA VAL A 124 4.99 16.63 28.12
C VAL A 124 3.64 16.90 28.78
N ASN A 125 3.29 18.17 28.93
CA ASN A 125 2.08 18.59 29.64
C ASN A 125 0.92 18.94 28.72
N ASP A 126 1.22 19.36 27.47
CA ASP A 126 0.21 19.71 26.48
C ASP A 126 -0.14 18.47 25.62
N THR A 127 -1.28 18.55 24.93
CA THR A 127 -1.62 17.54 23.91
C THR A 127 -0.66 17.66 22.73
N VAL A 128 0.01 16.57 22.40
CA VAL A 128 1.01 16.48 21.32
C VAL A 128 0.68 15.35 20.37
N TYR A 129 0.80 15.63 19.07
CA TYR A 129 0.68 14.63 18.00
C TYR A 129 2.06 14.27 17.46
N LEU A 130 2.47 13.02 17.71
CA LEU A 130 3.71 12.46 17.16
C LEU A 130 3.41 11.77 15.84
N ILE A 131 3.81 12.38 14.73
CA ILE A 131 3.55 11.87 13.39
C ILE A 131 4.81 11.18 12.88
N VAL A 132 4.75 9.86 12.70
CA VAL A 132 5.86 9.06 12.16
C VAL A 132 5.53 8.67 10.73
N ASP A 133 6.22 9.31 9.78
CA ASP A 133 6.01 9.12 8.35
C ASP A 133 6.99 8.07 7.79
N ASP A 134 6.50 7.18 6.94
CA ASP A 134 7.20 6.00 6.44
C ASP A 134 7.67 5.07 7.58
N TYR A 135 6.77 4.77 8.53
CA TYR A 135 7.06 3.95 9.72
C TYR A 135 7.70 2.60 9.39
N GLN A 136 7.35 1.97 8.25
CA GLN A 136 7.93 0.70 7.82
C GLN A 136 9.46 0.74 7.65
N GLU A 137 10.05 1.93 7.48
CA GLU A 137 11.51 2.08 7.33
C GLU A 137 12.26 1.95 8.68
N CYS A 138 11.54 2.09 9.81
CA CYS A 138 12.11 1.99 11.15
C CYS A 138 11.37 1.00 12.06
N ALA A 139 10.36 0.31 11.57
CA ALA A 139 9.56 -0.62 12.37
C ALA A 139 10.44 -1.69 13.01
N SER A 140 10.31 -1.84 14.31
CA SER A 140 11.01 -2.87 15.10
C SER A 140 10.16 -3.24 16.32
N VAL A 141 10.38 -4.44 16.86
CA VAL A 141 9.69 -4.91 18.08
C VAL A 141 9.85 -3.91 19.23
N THR A 142 11.01 -3.29 19.34
CA THR A 142 11.30 -2.32 20.42
C THR A 142 10.48 -1.04 20.24
N LEU A 143 10.40 -0.50 19.02
CA LEU A 143 9.61 0.70 18.72
C LEU A 143 8.11 0.42 18.85
N ASP A 144 7.64 -0.73 18.37
CA ASP A 144 6.25 -1.14 18.54
C ASP A 144 5.87 -1.24 20.01
N ASN A 145 6.72 -1.83 20.87
CA ASN A 145 6.53 -1.90 22.30
C ASN A 145 6.50 -0.51 22.96
N LEU A 146 7.37 0.40 22.52
CA LEU A 146 7.37 1.78 23.02
C LEU A 146 6.07 2.51 22.67
N ILE A 147 5.59 2.35 21.43
CA ILE A 147 4.30 2.90 21.00
C ILE A 147 3.17 2.37 21.88
N MET A 148 3.11 1.07 22.12
CA MET A 148 2.07 0.47 22.97
C MET A 148 2.14 1.00 24.40
N GLU A 149 3.34 1.09 25.01
CA GLU A 149 3.51 1.62 26.35
C GLU A 149 3.12 3.11 26.43
N VAL A 150 3.38 3.91 25.40
CA VAL A 150 2.92 5.31 25.35
C VAL A 150 1.41 5.38 25.27
N VAL A 151 0.80 4.63 24.35
CA VAL A 151 -0.67 4.59 24.15
C VAL A 151 -1.42 4.12 25.39
N ASP A 152 -0.89 3.11 26.10
CA ASP A 152 -1.55 2.55 27.28
C ASP A 152 -1.38 3.44 28.53
N ASN A 153 -0.40 4.33 28.54
CA ASN A 153 -0.02 5.05 29.76
C ASN A 153 -0.07 6.58 29.67
N ILE A 154 -0.20 7.19 28.48
CA ILE A 154 -0.14 8.65 28.31
C ILE A 154 -1.32 9.13 27.49
N ASP A 155 -2.23 9.87 28.11
CA ASP A 155 -3.47 10.30 27.45
C ASP A 155 -3.29 11.52 26.54
N ASN A 156 -2.28 12.34 26.77
CA ASN A 156 -2.04 13.59 26.05
C ASN A 156 -1.00 13.47 24.92
N ILE A 157 -0.51 12.26 24.65
CA ILE A 157 0.35 11.98 23.48
C ILE A 157 -0.42 11.08 22.51
N HIS A 158 -0.71 11.63 21.35
CA HIS A 158 -1.37 10.92 20.25
C HIS A 158 -0.33 10.55 19.19
N ILE A 159 -0.34 9.31 18.74
CA ILE A 159 0.61 8.81 17.75
C ILE A 159 -0.10 8.62 16.42
N VAL A 160 0.47 9.20 15.35
CA VAL A 160 -0.01 9.01 13.97
C VAL A 160 1.07 8.26 13.20
N LEU A 161 0.81 7.00 12.86
CA LEU A 161 1.70 6.18 12.05
C LEU A 161 1.26 6.21 10.60
N ILE A 162 2.14 6.67 9.73
CA ILE A 162 1.95 6.61 8.27
C ILE A 162 2.86 5.50 7.76
N SER A 163 2.29 4.45 7.18
CA SER A 163 3.05 3.28 6.77
C SER A 163 2.52 2.70 5.46
N ARG A 164 3.36 1.91 4.78
CA ARG A 164 2.93 1.11 3.62
C ARG A 164 2.31 -0.20 4.05
N ILE A 165 2.72 -0.71 5.19
CA ILE A 165 2.26 -1.97 5.77
C ILE A 165 1.78 -1.76 7.19
N LEU A 166 0.93 -2.66 7.65
CA LEU A 166 0.49 -2.68 9.04
C LEU A 166 1.63 -3.20 9.93
N PRO A 167 1.99 -2.50 11.03
CA PRO A 167 2.99 -2.99 11.98
C PRO A 167 2.57 -4.34 12.60
N TYR A 168 3.46 -5.35 12.52
CA TYR A 168 3.13 -6.72 12.92
C TYR A 168 2.93 -6.93 14.42
N ASN A 169 3.65 -6.15 15.25
CA ASN A 169 3.64 -6.34 16.69
C ASN A 169 2.67 -5.40 17.42
N ILE A 170 1.98 -4.52 16.71
CA ILE A 170 0.94 -3.66 17.29
C ILE A 170 -0.40 -4.38 17.19
N PRO A 171 -1.02 -4.78 18.32
CA PRO A 171 -2.30 -5.50 18.33
C PRO A 171 -3.46 -4.54 18.08
N TYR A 172 -3.52 -3.97 16.85
CA TYR A 172 -4.42 -2.87 16.51
C TYR A 172 -5.90 -3.24 16.70
N GLU A 173 -6.30 -4.49 16.43
CA GLU A 173 -7.69 -4.94 16.62
C GLU A 173 -8.10 -4.87 18.10
N ALA A 174 -7.21 -5.32 18.99
CA ALA A 174 -7.46 -5.23 20.43
C ALA A 174 -7.53 -3.80 20.92
N MET A 175 -6.67 -2.91 20.37
CA MET A 175 -6.66 -1.48 20.68
C MET A 175 -7.89 -0.78 20.08
N PHE A 176 -8.34 -1.17 18.90
CA PHE A 176 -9.56 -0.67 18.28
C PHE A 176 -10.80 -1.03 19.13
N LEU A 177 -10.90 -2.28 19.61
CA LEU A 177 -11.99 -2.70 20.50
C LEU A 177 -12.02 -1.93 21.82
N LYS A 178 -10.87 -1.49 22.33
CA LYS A 178 -10.76 -0.61 23.51
C LYS A 178 -11.06 0.87 23.17
N GLY A 179 -11.24 1.21 21.91
CA GLY A 179 -11.45 2.58 21.45
C GLY A 179 -10.20 3.44 21.43
N GLN A 180 -8.99 2.85 21.58
CA GLN A 180 -7.70 3.55 21.63
C GLN A 180 -7.09 3.81 20.24
N SER A 181 -7.43 3.00 19.25
CA SER A 181 -6.86 3.12 17.91
C SER A 181 -7.91 3.26 16.80
N VAL A 182 -7.46 3.76 15.67
CA VAL A 182 -8.19 3.76 14.39
C VAL A 182 -7.22 3.42 13.26
N LEU A 183 -7.72 2.74 12.24
CA LEU A 183 -6.98 2.39 11.05
C LEU A 183 -7.68 2.99 9.82
N ILE A 184 -6.94 3.81 9.08
CA ILE A 184 -7.33 4.31 7.76
C ILE A 184 -6.58 3.48 6.74
N THR A 185 -7.31 2.75 5.91
CA THR A 185 -6.78 1.77 4.96
C THR A 185 -6.63 2.34 3.56
N GLN A 186 -6.04 1.54 2.68
CA GLN A 186 -6.02 1.80 1.23
C GLN A 186 -7.44 2.04 0.69
N GLN A 187 -8.43 1.25 1.12
CA GLN A 187 -9.82 1.38 0.65
C GLN A 187 -10.43 2.73 1.02
N ASP A 188 -10.11 3.22 2.22
CA ASP A 188 -10.54 4.56 2.66
C ASP A 188 -9.87 5.66 1.85
N LEU A 189 -8.60 5.43 1.46
CA LEU A 189 -7.78 6.38 0.71
C LEU A 189 -8.03 6.39 -0.79
N LYS A 190 -8.71 5.40 -1.35
CA LYS A 190 -9.10 5.41 -2.75
C LYS A 190 -9.99 6.62 -3.05
N LEU A 191 -9.70 7.29 -4.15
CA LEU A 191 -10.61 8.30 -4.69
C LEU A 191 -11.87 7.61 -5.22
N THR A 192 -13.00 8.22 -4.99
CA THR A 192 -14.23 7.84 -5.69
C THR A 192 -14.21 8.40 -7.11
N LYS A 193 -15.03 7.84 -8.00
CA LYS A 193 -15.19 8.35 -9.37
C LYS A 193 -15.58 9.84 -9.40
N ASP A 194 -16.38 10.28 -8.43
CA ASP A 194 -16.81 11.68 -8.35
C ASP A 194 -15.65 12.57 -7.86
N GLU A 195 -14.81 12.10 -6.92
CA GLU A 195 -13.61 12.82 -6.50
C GLU A 195 -12.62 12.97 -7.66
N GLU A 196 -12.44 11.94 -8.51
CA GLU A 196 -11.62 12.05 -9.73
C GLU A 196 -12.15 13.10 -10.70
N LYS A 197 -13.48 13.15 -10.93
CA LYS A 197 -14.10 14.20 -11.74
C LYS A 197 -13.86 15.60 -11.18
N VAL A 198 -13.91 15.74 -9.85
CA VAL A 198 -13.65 17.02 -9.18
C VAL A 198 -12.22 17.47 -9.43
N ILE A 199 -11.23 16.56 -9.31
CA ILE A 199 -9.81 16.86 -9.59
C ILE A 199 -9.63 17.42 -11.02
N PHE A 200 -10.25 16.78 -12.01
CA PHE A 200 -10.18 17.25 -13.40
C PHE A 200 -10.87 18.60 -13.58
N LYS A 201 -12.06 18.76 -12.99
CA LYS A 201 -12.84 20.01 -13.06
C LYS A 201 -12.10 21.20 -12.42
N GLU A 202 -11.46 21.00 -11.26
CA GLU A 202 -10.62 22.02 -10.61
C GLU A 202 -9.41 22.41 -11.44
N ASN A 203 -9.00 21.54 -12.35
CA ASN A 203 -7.95 21.77 -13.32
C ASN A 203 -8.49 22.22 -14.72
N GLU A 204 -9.73 22.75 -14.76
CA GLU A 204 -10.40 23.31 -15.94
C GLU A 204 -10.73 22.27 -17.04
N ILE A 205 -10.82 20.98 -16.67
CA ILE A 205 -11.15 19.89 -17.58
C ILE A 205 -12.49 19.27 -17.17
N ASN A 206 -13.46 19.29 -18.09
CA ASN A 206 -14.75 18.64 -17.89
C ASN A 206 -14.75 17.30 -18.63
N LEU A 207 -14.65 16.21 -17.89
CA LEU A 207 -14.73 14.86 -18.45
C LEU A 207 -16.14 14.51 -18.86
N THR A 208 -16.31 13.82 -19.98
CA THR A 208 -17.57 13.14 -20.34
C THR A 208 -17.82 11.97 -19.37
N ALA A 209 -19.00 11.38 -19.42
CA ALA A 209 -19.33 10.21 -18.60
C ALA A 209 -18.41 9.01 -18.96
N GLU A 210 -18.19 8.79 -20.26
CA GLU A 210 -17.35 7.74 -20.78
C GLU A 210 -15.88 7.94 -20.39
N GLU A 211 -15.37 9.18 -20.47
CA GLU A 211 -13.99 9.49 -20.05
C GLU A 211 -13.81 9.28 -18.54
N ALA A 212 -14.80 9.62 -17.73
CA ALA A 212 -14.75 9.40 -16.29
C ALA A 212 -14.83 7.91 -15.92
N ASP A 213 -15.61 7.11 -16.68
CA ASP A 213 -15.65 5.65 -16.50
C ASP A 213 -14.29 5.04 -16.85
N LEU A 214 -13.73 5.43 -17.98
CA LEU A 214 -12.43 4.96 -18.43
C LEU A 214 -11.30 5.36 -17.47
N LEU A 215 -11.32 6.59 -16.95
CA LEU A 215 -10.35 7.05 -15.97
C LEU A 215 -10.39 6.15 -14.72
N TYR A 216 -11.59 5.97 -14.13
CA TYR A 216 -11.73 5.18 -12.91
C TYR A 216 -11.37 3.70 -13.10
N GLU A 217 -11.73 3.11 -14.24
CA GLU A 217 -11.34 1.74 -14.60
C GLU A 217 -9.82 1.55 -14.62
N HIS A 218 -9.08 2.57 -15.11
CA HIS A 218 -7.62 2.50 -15.23
C HIS A 218 -6.84 2.98 -14.01
N THR A 219 -7.43 3.80 -13.15
CA THR A 219 -6.76 4.33 -11.95
C THR A 219 -7.13 3.56 -10.69
N ASP A 220 -8.31 2.94 -10.68
CA ASP A 220 -8.90 2.28 -9.51
C ASP A 220 -8.83 3.16 -8.25
N GLY A 221 -9.02 4.50 -8.44
CA GLY A 221 -8.96 5.47 -7.36
C GLY A 221 -7.54 5.78 -6.83
N TRP A 222 -6.49 5.29 -7.48
CA TRP A 222 -5.12 5.59 -7.07
C TRP A 222 -4.73 7.02 -7.46
N ILE A 223 -4.60 7.90 -6.46
CA ILE A 223 -4.44 9.34 -6.68
C ILE A 223 -3.20 9.68 -7.55
N SER A 224 -2.10 8.92 -7.44
CA SER A 224 -0.93 9.13 -8.31
C SER A 224 -1.24 8.85 -9.78
N ALA A 225 -2.04 7.82 -10.08
CA ALA A 225 -2.48 7.53 -11.44
C ALA A 225 -3.41 8.61 -11.98
N VAL A 226 -4.31 9.12 -11.13
CA VAL A 226 -5.23 10.21 -11.50
C VAL A 226 -4.45 11.46 -11.90
N TYR A 227 -3.45 11.88 -11.10
CA TYR A 227 -2.61 13.04 -11.44
C TYR A 227 -1.75 12.81 -12.69
N LEU A 228 -1.28 11.61 -12.94
CA LEU A 228 -0.59 11.28 -14.19
C LEU A 228 -1.52 11.34 -15.39
N SER A 229 -2.73 10.82 -15.26
CA SER A 229 -3.76 10.89 -16.30
C SER A 229 -4.16 12.35 -16.58
N LEU A 230 -4.25 13.18 -15.54
CA LEU A 230 -4.48 14.62 -15.66
C LEU A 230 -3.32 15.31 -16.43
N TYR A 231 -2.08 14.94 -16.14
CA TYR A 231 -0.91 15.42 -16.87
C TYR A 231 -0.96 15.04 -18.34
N GLU A 232 -1.27 13.76 -18.66
CA GLU A 232 -1.44 13.29 -20.04
C GLU A 232 -2.56 14.05 -20.75
N TYR A 233 -3.70 14.23 -20.08
CA TYR A 233 -4.83 14.97 -20.65
C TYR A 233 -4.45 16.43 -21.01
N LYS A 234 -3.77 17.13 -20.10
CA LYS A 234 -3.29 18.50 -20.35
C LYS A 234 -2.33 18.58 -21.53
N LYS A 235 -1.55 17.51 -21.76
CA LYS A 235 -0.60 17.43 -22.88
C LYS A 235 -1.25 17.07 -24.21
N LEU A 236 -2.24 16.18 -24.21
CA LEU A 236 -2.83 15.60 -25.44
C LEU A 236 -4.19 16.22 -25.80
N GLY A 237 -4.84 16.93 -24.89
CA GLY A 237 -6.21 17.45 -25.04
C GLY A 237 -7.31 16.39 -25.03
N ARG A 238 -6.99 15.16 -24.62
CA ARG A 238 -7.92 14.02 -24.56
C ARG A 238 -7.39 12.99 -23.56
N MET A 239 -8.27 12.07 -23.13
CA MET A 239 -7.82 10.90 -22.37
C MET A 239 -6.77 10.12 -23.16
N GLY A 240 -5.61 9.91 -22.58
CA GLY A 240 -4.53 9.09 -23.13
C GLY A 240 -4.83 7.60 -23.03
N GLY A 241 -3.95 6.76 -23.60
CA GLY A 241 -4.00 5.31 -23.43
C GLY A 241 -3.40 4.82 -22.11
N PHE A 242 -3.31 5.68 -21.09
CA PHE A 242 -2.68 5.40 -19.77
C PHE A 242 -1.24 4.88 -19.85
N LEU A 243 -0.56 5.20 -20.95
CA LEU A 243 0.83 4.78 -21.18
C LEU A 243 1.78 5.31 -20.11
N SER A 244 1.54 6.55 -19.62
CA SER A 244 2.38 7.14 -18.56
C SER A 244 2.18 6.46 -17.22
N VAL A 245 0.96 6.03 -16.89
CA VAL A 245 0.68 5.28 -15.65
C VAL A 245 1.38 3.91 -15.70
N ASN A 246 1.20 3.17 -16.78
CA ASN A 246 1.84 1.88 -16.98
C ASN A 246 3.37 2.00 -17.04
N HIS A 247 3.89 3.03 -17.72
CA HIS A 247 5.32 3.30 -17.77
C HIS A 247 5.90 3.65 -16.41
N LEU A 248 5.21 4.47 -15.61
CA LEU A 248 5.63 4.80 -14.26
C LEU A 248 5.69 3.54 -13.39
N LEU A 249 4.64 2.73 -13.39
CA LEU A 249 4.60 1.49 -12.61
C LEU A 249 5.68 0.51 -13.06
N LYS A 250 5.87 0.39 -14.37
CA LYS A 250 6.95 -0.45 -14.93
C LYS A 250 8.30 0.01 -14.39
N THR A 251 8.67 1.26 -14.57
CA THR A 251 10.01 1.78 -14.23
C THR A 251 10.24 1.95 -12.72
N THR A 252 9.20 2.22 -11.94
CA THR A 252 9.33 2.47 -10.49
C THR A 252 9.19 1.21 -9.65
N ILE A 253 8.52 0.17 -10.17
CA ILE A 253 8.21 -1.05 -9.44
C ILE A 253 8.71 -2.26 -10.23
N PHE A 254 8.10 -2.57 -11.37
CA PHE A 254 8.30 -3.83 -12.08
C PHE A 254 9.76 -4.05 -12.51
N ASP A 255 10.41 -3.05 -13.11
CA ASP A 255 11.81 -3.15 -13.56
C ASP A 255 12.83 -3.23 -12.40
N LYS A 256 12.42 -2.99 -11.16
CA LYS A 256 13.27 -3.12 -9.96
C LYS A 256 13.19 -4.49 -9.30
N LEU A 257 12.23 -5.30 -9.69
CA LEU A 257 12.09 -6.68 -9.24
C LEU A 257 13.22 -7.54 -9.84
N SER A 258 13.58 -8.61 -9.15
CA SER A 258 14.46 -9.63 -9.72
C SER A 258 13.80 -10.27 -10.94
N ALA A 259 14.61 -10.88 -11.82
CA ALA A 259 14.09 -11.53 -13.02
C ALA A 259 13.07 -12.62 -12.69
N ASP A 260 13.30 -13.39 -11.63
CA ASP A 260 12.39 -14.45 -11.17
C ASP A 260 11.07 -13.86 -10.66
N MET A 261 11.11 -12.74 -9.91
CA MET A 261 9.91 -12.05 -9.45
C MET A 261 9.13 -11.40 -10.60
N GLN A 262 9.83 -10.84 -11.59
CA GLN A 262 9.17 -10.33 -12.80
C GLN A 262 8.43 -11.47 -13.52
N GLU A 263 9.10 -12.60 -13.75
CA GLU A 263 8.47 -13.76 -14.39
C GLU A 263 7.32 -14.34 -13.56
N PHE A 264 7.47 -14.37 -12.24
CA PHE A 264 6.44 -14.77 -11.31
C PHE A 264 5.19 -13.89 -11.46
N PHE A 265 5.33 -12.57 -11.37
CA PHE A 265 4.19 -11.66 -11.48
C PHE A 265 3.58 -11.65 -12.89
N MET A 266 4.38 -11.81 -13.95
CA MET A 266 3.86 -12.01 -15.30
C MET A 266 2.93 -13.22 -15.37
N LYS A 267 3.37 -14.37 -14.86
CA LYS A 267 2.56 -15.61 -14.85
C LYS A 267 1.33 -15.46 -13.94
N MET A 268 1.50 -14.86 -12.75
CA MET A 268 0.43 -14.71 -11.78
C MET A 268 -0.57 -13.60 -12.14
N SER A 269 -0.28 -12.71 -13.08
CA SER A 269 -1.23 -11.71 -13.58
C SER A 269 -2.52 -12.30 -14.17
N LEU A 270 -2.49 -13.58 -14.55
CA LEU A 270 -3.64 -14.35 -15.07
C LEU A 270 -4.65 -14.73 -13.96
N PHE A 271 -4.30 -14.56 -12.69
CA PHE A 271 -5.06 -15.02 -11.53
C PHE A 271 -5.44 -13.87 -10.61
N ASP A 272 -6.62 -13.95 -9.99
CA ASP A 272 -7.09 -12.86 -9.10
C ASP A 272 -6.43 -12.91 -7.73
N TRP A 273 -6.20 -14.10 -7.20
CA TRP A 273 -5.53 -14.34 -5.93
C TRP A 273 -4.85 -15.72 -5.95
N PHE A 274 -3.86 -15.89 -5.12
CA PHE A 274 -3.06 -17.11 -5.02
C PHE A 274 -2.47 -17.26 -3.62
N ASP A 275 -2.21 -18.48 -3.22
CA ASP A 275 -1.32 -18.82 -2.10
C ASP A 275 0.01 -19.32 -2.65
N ILE A 276 1.01 -19.37 -1.79
CA ILE A 276 2.39 -19.67 -2.21
C ILE A 276 2.53 -21.08 -2.81
N GLU A 277 1.92 -22.10 -2.19
CA GLU A 277 2.01 -23.48 -2.66
C GLU A 277 1.40 -23.64 -4.06
N GLY A 278 0.23 -23.04 -4.26
CA GLY A 278 -0.44 -23.04 -5.56
C GLY A 278 0.32 -22.26 -6.62
N ALA A 279 0.90 -21.10 -6.25
CA ALA A 279 1.67 -20.26 -7.14
C ALA A 279 2.99 -20.92 -7.57
N GLU A 280 3.71 -21.56 -6.64
CA GLU A 280 4.91 -22.35 -6.93
C GLU A 280 4.61 -23.47 -7.94
N TYR A 281 3.54 -24.25 -7.69
CA TYR A 281 3.13 -25.31 -8.60
C TYR A 281 2.75 -24.78 -9.98
N VAL A 282 2.03 -23.66 -10.06
CA VAL A 282 1.58 -23.06 -11.33
C VAL A 282 2.76 -22.48 -12.10
N THR A 283 3.59 -21.68 -11.45
CA THR A 283 4.67 -20.93 -12.11
C THR A 283 5.92 -21.75 -12.35
N GLN A 284 6.15 -22.80 -11.55
CA GLN A 284 7.39 -23.59 -11.50
C GLN A 284 8.60 -22.72 -11.17
N LEU A 285 8.40 -21.71 -10.33
CA LEU A 285 9.44 -20.81 -9.82
C LEU A 285 9.54 -20.99 -8.30
N ASP A 286 10.76 -20.97 -7.78
CA ASP A 286 11.05 -21.03 -6.35
C ASP A 286 10.97 -19.61 -5.77
N VAL A 287 9.75 -19.16 -5.47
CA VAL A 287 9.44 -17.87 -4.85
C VAL A 287 8.84 -18.14 -3.48
N THR A 288 9.47 -17.64 -2.43
CA THR A 288 9.03 -17.86 -1.07
C THR A 288 7.97 -16.86 -0.61
N GLU A 289 7.24 -17.20 0.46
CA GLU A 289 6.31 -16.26 1.10
C GLU A 289 7.03 -14.99 1.56
N ASN A 290 8.26 -15.10 2.06
CA ASN A 290 9.08 -13.96 2.47
C ASN A 290 9.40 -13.02 1.29
N ASP A 291 9.74 -13.54 0.10
CA ASP A 291 9.99 -12.72 -1.08
C ASP A 291 8.76 -11.91 -1.48
N LEU A 292 7.56 -12.51 -1.34
CA LEU A 292 6.29 -11.83 -1.60
C LEU A 292 5.99 -10.80 -0.51
N LEU A 293 6.20 -11.12 0.76
CA LEU A 293 6.01 -10.17 1.87
C LEU A 293 6.98 -8.99 1.77
N GLU A 294 8.25 -9.22 1.42
CA GLU A 294 9.21 -8.14 1.12
C GLU A 294 8.72 -7.26 -0.03
N SER A 295 8.12 -7.85 -1.06
CA SER A 295 7.52 -7.11 -2.18
C SER A 295 6.29 -6.29 -1.74
N VAL A 296 5.46 -6.82 -0.83
CA VAL A 296 4.37 -6.07 -0.18
C VAL A 296 4.94 -4.87 0.56
N GLU A 297 5.97 -5.08 1.38
CA GLU A 297 6.62 -4.03 2.18
C GLU A 297 7.27 -2.95 1.31
N GLN A 298 7.99 -3.38 0.27
CA GLN A 298 8.76 -2.46 -0.55
C GLN A 298 7.89 -1.64 -1.50
N PHE A 299 6.89 -2.27 -2.12
CA PHE A 299 6.13 -1.67 -3.22
C PHE A 299 4.65 -1.46 -2.90
N GLY A 300 4.05 -2.32 -2.05
CA GLY A 300 2.67 -2.20 -1.58
C GLY A 300 1.60 -2.39 -2.66
N PHE A 301 1.89 -3.16 -3.71
CA PHE A 301 0.94 -3.51 -4.76
C PHE A 301 0.52 -4.99 -4.73
N LEU A 302 0.76 -5.63 -3.59
CA LEU A 302 0.21 -6.93 -3.22
C LEU A 302 -0.59 -6.77 -1.93
N ASP A 303 -1.77 -7.32 -1.90
CA ASP A 303 -2.58 -7.48 -0.70
C ASP A 303 -2.31 -8.88 -0.13
N TYR A 304 -2.11 -8.98 1.18
CA TYR A 304 -1.94 -10.25 1.89
C TYR A 304 -3.04 -10.46 2.90
N ASP A 305 -3.78 -11.55 2.75
CA ASP A 305 -4.78 -11.99 3.72
C ASP A 305 -4.15 -12.99 4.69
N VAL A 306 -3.92 -12.54 5.93
CA VAL A 306 -3.33 -13.34 7.01
C VAL A 306 -4.19 -14.54 7.37
N THR A 307 -5.52 -14.45 7.20
CA THR A 307 -6.44 -15.54 7.58
C THR A 307 -6.38 -16.71 6.60
N THR A 308 -6.25 -16.39 5.31
CA THR A 308 -6.23 -17.40 4.24
C THR A 308 -4.83 -17.68 3.73
N HIS A 309 -3.80 -16.98 4.23
CA HIS A 309 -2.43 -17.02 3.71
C HIS A 309 -2.37 -16.87 2.19
N SER A 310 -3.15 -15.93 1.65
CA SER A 310 -3.26 -15.69 0.22
C SER A 310 -2.88 -14.28 -0.16
N PHE A 311 -2.39 -14.14 -1.38
CA PHE A 311 -1.98 -12.88 -1.98
C PHE A 311 -2.93 -12.50 -3.12
N ALA A 312 -3.19 -11.19 -3.26
CA ALA A 312 -3.86 -10.64 -4.43
C ALA A 312 -3.00 -9.52 -5.04
N MET A 313 -2.83 -9.54 -6.35
CA MET A 313 -2.15 -8.44 -7.03
C MET A 313 -3.10 -7.26 -7.19
N HIS A 314 -2.64 -6.07 -6.78
CA HIS A 314 -3.34 -4.84 -7.10
C HIS A 314 -3.55 -4.72 -8.62
N THR A 315 -4.72 -4.26 -9.05
CA THR A 315 -5.11 -4.19 -10.47
C THR A 315 -4.04 -3.55 -11.35
N LEU A 316 -3.40 -2.49 -10.86
CA LEU A 316 -2.35 -1.78 -11.61
C LEU A 316 -1.10 -2.63 -11.84
N LEU A 317 -0.61 -3.34 -10.82
CA LEU A 317 0.53 -4.26 -10.98
C LEU A 317 0.17 -5.41 -11.90
N ARG A 318 -1.05 -5.95 -11.75
CA ARG A 318 -1.57 -7.01 -12.61
C ARG A 318 -1.59 -6.58 -14.09
N ASN A 319 -2.08 -5.38 -14.38
CA ASN A 319 -2.13 -4.85 -15.75
C ASN A 319 -0.73 -4.70 -16.34
N VAL A 320 0.22 -4.11 -15.62
CA VAL A 320 1.61 -3.97 -16.10
C VAL A 320 2.25 -5.33 -16.29
N SER A 321 2.12 -6.24 -15.34
CA SER A 321 2.66 -7.61 -15.45
C SER A 321 2.05 -8.39 -16.60
N GLY A 322 0.74 -8.21 -16.83
CA GLY A 322 0.02 -8.82 -17.97
C GLY A 322 0.48 -8.28 -19.33
N MET A 323 0.79 -6.99 -19.43
CA MET A 323 1.36 -6.39 -20.65
C MET A 323 2.76 -6.90 -20.98
N GLU A 324 3.55 -7.21 -19.96
CA GLU A 324 4.90 -7.78 -20.12
C GLU A 324 4.87 -9.30 -20.34
N LEU A 325 3.72 -9.95 -20.16
CA LEU A 325 3.55 -11.40 -20.34
C LEU A 325 3.64 -11.75 -21.83
N ASN A 326 4.84 -12.05 -22.28
CA ASN A 326 5.09 -12.51 -23.65
C ASN A 326 5.15 -14.05 -23.69
N LYS A 327 4.01 -14.72 -23.58
CA LYS A 327 3.87 -16.16 -23.59
C LYS A 327 2.97 -16.60 -24.75
N SER A 328 3.27 -17.75 -25.30
CA SER A 328 2.41 -18.38 -26.33
C SER A 328 1.09 -18.88 -25.71
N ASP A 329 0.07 -19.04 -26.54
CA ASP A 329 -1.22 -19.62 -26.12
C ASP A 329 -1.05 -20.99 -25.46
N ILE A 330 -0.06 -21.78 -25.90
CA ILE A 330 0.24 -23.10 -25.32
C ILE A 330 0.78 -22.93 -23.89
N GLU A 331 1.70 -22.01 -23.65
CA GLU A 331 2.26 -21.76 -22.32
C GLU A 331 1.19 -21.22 -21.37
N ILE A 332 0.34 -20.31 -21.82
CA ILE A 332 -0.80 -19.78 -21.05
C ILE A 332 -1.78 -20.92 -20.72
N SER A 333 -2.08 -21.79 -21.70
CA SER A 333 -2.93 -22.97 -21.47
C SER A 333 -2.33 -23.91 -20.41
N MET A 334 -1.00 -24.09 -20.39
CA MET A 334 -0.33 -24.90 -19.38
C MET A 334 -0.45 -24.28 -17.98
N LEU A 335 -0.35 -22.97 -17.84
CA LEU A 335 -0.54 -22.28 -16.55
C LEU A 335 -1.96 -22.50 -16.02
N TYR A 336 -2.97 -22.34 -16.88
CA TYR A 336 -4.36 -22.60 -16.48
C TYR A 336 -4.63 -24.07 -16.15
N ASN A 337 -4.02 -25.03 -16.85
CA ASN A 337 -4.14 -26.45 -16.53
C ASN A 337 -3.58 -26.75 -15.13
N ARG A 338 -2.39 -26.25 -14.79
CA ARG A 338 -1.80 -26.41 -13.45
C ARG A 338 -2.68 -25.78 -12.37
N ALA A 339 -3.21 -24.57 -12.60
CA ALA A 339 -4.13 -23.93 -11.67
C ALA A 339 -5.42 -24.73 -11.46
N ALA A 340 -5.93 -25.35 -12.52
CA ALA A 340 -7.08 -26.25 -12.44
C ALA A 340 -6.77 -27.49 -11.62
N GLU A 341 -5.60 -28.10 -11.79
CA GLU A 341 -5.13 -29.26 -11.02
C GLU A 341 -5.02 -28.96 -9.53
N VAL A 342 -4.45 -27.80 -9.16
CA VAL A 342 -4.40 -27.32 -7.76
C VAL A 342 -5.82 -27.19 -7.20
N SER A 343 -6.71 -26.56 -7.98
CA SER A 343 -8.11 -26.36 -7.56
C SER A 343 -8.85 -27.70 -7.40
N GLU A 344 -8.58 -28.68 -8.25
CA GLU A 344 -9.14 -30.02 -8.19
C GLU A 344 -8.65 -30.78 -6.94
N LYS A 345 -7.33 -30.75 -6.66
CA LYS A 345 -6.74 -31.32 -5.43
C LYS A 345 -7.38 -30.78 -4.15
N ARG A 346 -7.70 -29.48 -4.16
CA ARG A 346 -8.37 -28.76 -3.06
C ARG A 346 -9.90 -28.93 -3.05
N LYS A 347 -10.44 -29.76 -3.93
CA LYS A 347 -11.88 -30.02 -4.09
C LYS A 347 -12.69 -28.75 -4.46
N SER A 348 -12.02 -27.75 -5.02
CA SER A 348 -12.63 -26.51 -5.53
C SER A 348 -13.04 -26.68 -6.99
N TYR A 349 -13.95 -27.60 -7.25
CA TYR A 349 -14.28 -28.08 -8.61
C TYR A 349 -14.83 -26.98 -9.54
N ILE A 350 -15.54 -26.00 -9.02
CA ILE A 350 -16.04 -24.86 -9.85
C ILE A 350 -14.87 -24.07 -10.41
N LYS A 351 -13.85 -23.77 -9.56
CA LYS A 351 -12.63 -23.08 -10.01
C LYS A 351 -11.83 -23.96 -10.98
N ALA A 352 -11.72 -25.25 -10.70
CA ALA A 352 -11.05 -26.18 -11.60
C ALA A 352 -11.68 -26.18 -13.00
N VAL A 353 -13.01 -26.24 -13.09
CA VAL A 353 -13.73 -26.17 -14.38
C VAL A 353 -13.48 -24.83 -15.06
N ALA A 354 -13.54 -23.70 -14.33
CA ALA A 354 -13.27 -22.37 -14.90
C ALA A 354 -11.86 -22.27 -15.50
N TYR A 355 -10.85 -22.79 -14.80
CA TYR A 355 -9.47 -22.80 -15.32
C TYR A 355 -9.27 -23.80 -16.47
N TYR A 356 -9.84 -24.99 -16.42
CA TYR A 356 -9.81 -25.93 -17.57
C TYR A 356 -10.52 -25.34 -18.80
N THR A 357 -11.58 -24.54 -18.61
CA THR A 357 -12.24 -23.84 -19.73
C THR A 357 -11.28 -22.81 -20.36
N LYS A 358 -10.57 -22.01 -19.55
CA LYS A 358 -9.55 -21.08 -20.04
C LYS A 358 -8.39 -21.80 -20.73
N ALA A 359 -8.03 -22.99 -20.23
CA ALA A 359 -7.03 -23.88 -20.85
C ALA A 359 -7.53 -24.60 -22.10
N LYS A 360 -8.83 -24.53 -22.42
CA LYS A 360 -9.49 -25.32 -23.48
C LYS A 360 -9.32 -26.84 -23.31
N ASN A 361 -9.21 -27.31 -22.08
CA ASN A 361 -9.03 -28.72 -21.72
C ASN A 361 -10.40 -29.40 -21.48
N TRP A 362 -11.09 -29.65 -22.58
CA TRP A 362 -12.45 -30.19 -22.58
C TRP A 362 -12.51 -31.64 -22.06
N ASP A 363 -11.45 -32.40 -22.24
CA ASP A 363 -11.38 -33.80 -21.77
C ASP A 363 -11.39 -33.86 -20.24
N ARG A 364 -10.65 -32.97 -19.56
CA ARG A 364 -10.65 -32.91 -18.08
C ARG A 364 -11.99 -32.42 -17.54
N ILE A 365 -12.61 -31.45 -18.21
CA ILE A 365 -13.96 -30.98 -17.87
C ILE A 365 -14.95 -32.12 -17.94
N ALA A 366 -14.97 -32.88 -19.07
CA ALA A 366 -15.84 -34.04 -19.26
C ALA A 366 -15.61 -35.08 -18.13
N ALA A 367 -14.37 -35.38 -17.80
CA ALA A 367 -14.01 -36.30 -16.73
C ALA A 367 -14.52 -35.85 -15.35
N LEU A 368 -14.46 -34.56 -15.02
CA LEU A 368 -15.00 -34.01 -13.78
C LEU A 368 -16.52 -34.15 -13.69
N TYR A 369 -17.23 -33.91 -14.79
CA TYR A 369 -18.69 -34.07 -14.84
C TYR A 369 -19.14 -35.52 -14.83
N ALA A 370 -18.37 -36.44 -15.41
CA ALA A 370 -18.63 -37.88 -15.36
C ALA A 370 -18.32 -38.49 -13.96
N GLY A 371 -17.53 -37.79 -13.16
CA GLY A 371 -17.10 -38.26 -11.84
C GLY A 371 -18.17 -38.11 -10.76
N LYS A 372 -17.87 -38.61 -9.52
CA LYS A 372 -18.77 -38.61 -8.37
C LYS A 372 -19.36 -37.25 -7.96
N ASN A 373 -18.69 -36.15 -8.34
CA ASN A 373 -19.11 -34.79 -8.01
C ASN A 373 -19.84 -34.07 -9.16
N GLY A 374 -19.99 -34.73 -10.34
CA GLY A 374 -20.54 -34.11 -11.52
C GLY A 374 -21.96 -33.58 -11.35
N ARG A 375 -22.81 -34.31 -10.61
CA ARG A 375 -24.19 -33.88 -10.31
C ARG A 375 -24.24 -32.55 -9.54
N ARG A 376 -23.35 -32.36 -8.54
CA ARG A 376 -23.22 -31.12 -7.77
C ARG A 376 -22.68 -29.96 -8.61
N LEU A 377 -21.80 -30.25 -9.58
CA LEU A 377 -21.26 -29.24 -10.50
C LEU A 377 -22.34 -28.72 -11.44
N ILE A 378 -23.19 -29.61 -11.98
CA ILE A 378 -24.31 -29.24 -12.85
C ILE A 378 -25.32 -28.33 -12.10
N GLU A 379 -25.64 -28.67 -10.84
CA GLU A 379 -26.59 -27.91 -10.02
C GLU A 379 -26.08 -26.52 -9.64
N ARG A 380 -24.76 -26.35 -9.42
CA ARG A 380 -24.16 -25.10 -8.93
C ARG A 380 -23.58 -24.17 -10.01
N ALA A 381 -23.34 -24.65 -11.20
CA ALA A 381 -22.77 -23.88 -12.30
C ALA A 381 -23.44 -24.20 -13.66
N PRO A 382 -24.77 -24.01 -13.77
CA PRO A 382 -25.49 -24.35 -15.00
C PRO A 382 -25.08 -23.50 -16.22
N GLY A 383 -24.52 -22.31 -16.00
CA GLY A 383 -24.15 -21.38 -17.10
C GLY A 383 -22.87 -21.75 -17.86
N ILE A 384 -22.07 -22.68 -17.37
CA ILE A 384 -20.82 -23.11 -18.05
C ILE A 384 -21.10 -23.97 -19.30
N PHE A 385 -22.33 -24.51 -19.43
CA PHE A 385 -22.76 -25.27 -20.60
C PHE A 385 -23.37 -24.43 -21.74
N GLN A 386 -23.47 -23.11 -21.55
CA GLN A 386 -24.07 -22.23 -22.58
C GLN A 386 -23.04 -21.45 -23.39
N ALA A 387 -21.75 -21.61 -23.11
CA ALA A 387 -20.63 -21.08 -23.86
C ALA A 387 -19.91 -22.19 -24.62
#